data_76b1dee1547425b47698f169e6727e96
#
_entry.id   76b1dee1547425b47698f169e6727e96
#
_cell.length_a   1.000
_cell.length_b   1.000
_cell.length_c   1.000
_cell.angle_alpha   90.00
_cell.angle_beta   90.00
_cell.angle_gamma   90.00
#
_symmetry.space_group_name_H-M   'P 1'
#
loop_
_entity.id
_entity.type
_entity.pdbx_description
1 polymer ?
#
loop_
_entity_poly.entity_id
_entity_poly.type
_entity_poly.pdbx_seq_one_letter_code
_entity_poly.pdbx_strand_id
1 'polypeptide(L)'
;MKRALLVSPTAPAQDAAERLRDSYDWVDLRDADMVVALGGDGFMLQTLHSMLGRKRILPVFGMNLGTVGFLMNDWREDSLDDRIAQTKSFQVSPLRMEAETIDGEIVTSPAINEVSLLREARQTAKLEIDVNGRVVMEELVCDGVLVATPVGSTAYNLSAQGPILPLDSPLLALTPISPFRPRRWRGAILPDNATIQFRVLDADKRPVSAVADQQEIRDVARVSVTSDTSTRLTLMFDPEHALDDRIAMEQFAV
;
A
#
# COMPACT_ATOMS: atom_id res chain seq x y z
N MET A 1 -18.93 -4.27 20.72
CA MET A 1 -18.16 -3.37 19.83
C MET A 1 -19.10 -2.88 18.73
N LYS A 2 -19.26 -1.57 18.55
CA LYS A 2 -20.13 -0.99 17.51
C LYS A 2 -19.42 -1.06 16.16
N ARG A 3 -20.13 -1.50 15.13
CA ARG A 3 -19.57 -1.72 13.77
C ARG A 3 -20.23 -0.81 12.75
N ALA A 4 -19.42 -0.25 11.86
CA ALA A 4 -19.91 0.36 10.62
C ALA A 4 -19.68 -0.59 9.46
N LEU A 5 -20.64 -0.66 8.53
CA LEU A 5 -20.54 -1.43 7.30
C LEU A 5 -20.20 -0.50 6.14
N LEU A 6 -19.04 -0.71 5.51
CA LEU A 6 -18.64 -0.04 4.27
C LEU A 6 -18.71 -1.04 3.13
N VAL A 7 -19.30 -0.64 2.00
CA VAL A 7 -19.65 -1.53 0.91
C VAL A 7 -19.16 -0.98 -0.42
N SER A 8 -18.42 -1.79 -1.15
CA SER A 8 -18.02 -1.51 -2.53
C SER A 8 -19.25 -1.35 -3.43
N PRO A 9 -19.19 -0.52 -4.49
CA PRO A 9 -20.31 -0.34 -5.43
C PRO A 9 -20.59 -1.56 -6.33
N THR A 10 -19.82 -2.66 -6.18
CA THR A 10 -20.02 -3.89 -6.99
C THR A 10 -21.27 -4.65 -6.56
N ALA A 11 -21.96 -5.29 -7.51
CA ALA A 11 -23.20 -6.04 -7.22
C ALA A 11 -22.98 -7.14 -6.16
N PRO A 12 -21.91 -7.98 -6.20
CA PRO A 12 -21.70 -8.98 -5.14
C PRO A 12 -21.55 -8.38 -3.74
N ALA A 13 -20.94 -7.19 -3.62
CA ALA A 13 -20.78 -6.54 -2.32
C ALA A 13 -22.09 -5.96 -1.80
N GLN A 14 -22.95 -5.45 -2.68
CA GLN A 14 -24.26 -4.93 -2.32
C GLN A 14 -25.20 -6.07 -1.86
N ASP A 15 -25.23 -7.18 -2.60
CA ASP A 15 -26.02 -8.37 -2.22
C ASP A 15 -25.57 -8.95 -0.88
N ALA A 16 -24.27 -9.01 -0.63
CA ALA A 16 -23.71 -9.44 0.64
C ALA A 16 -24.06 -8.49 1.78
N ALA A 17 -24.08 -7.18 1.50
CA ALA A 17 -24.43 -6.16 2.49
C ALA A 17 -25.90 -6.26 2.93
N GLU A 18 -26.83 -6.57 2.02
CA GLU A 18 -28.25 -6.78 2.36
C GLU A 18 -28.39 -7.92 3.38
N ARG A 19 -27.77 -9.08 3.12
CA ARG A 19 -27.78 -10.22 4.04
C ARG A 19 -27.24 -9.88 5.42
N LEU A 20 -26.09 -9.15 5.47
CA LEU A 20 -25.51 -8.76 6.76
C LEU A 20 -26.35 -7.73 7.50
N ARG A 21 -27.07 -6.83 6.79
CA ARG A 21 -27.97 -5.87 7.45
C ARG A 21 -29.18 -6.53 8.09
N ASP A 22 -29.66 -7.63 7.51
CA ASP A 22 -30.76 -8.40 8.08
C ASP A 22 -30.35 -9.22 9.33
N SER A 23 -29.06 -9.57 9.42
CA SER A 23 -28.55 -10.49 10.44
C SER A 23 -27.84 -9.79 11.60
N TYR A 24 -27.37 -8.54 11.44
CA TYR A 24 -26.53 -7.85 12.42
C TYR A 24 -26.85 -6.36 12.54
N ASP A 25 -26.59 -5.79 13.73
CA ASP A 25 -26.74 -4.36 14.00
C ASP A 25 -25.52 -3.56 13.48
N TRP A 26 -25.84 -2.42 12.85
CA TRP A 26 -24.86 -1.50 12.30
C TRP A 26 -25.09 -0.08 12.79
N VAL A 27 -24.01 0.69 12.92
CA VAL A 27 -24.05 2.11 13.28
C VAL A 27 -23.38 2.97 12.19
N ASP A 28 -23.62 4.27 12.26
CA ASP A 28 -22.88 5.21 11.41
C ASP A 28 -21.38 5.13 11.69
N LEU A 29 -20.56 5.39 10.67
CA LEU A 29 -19.09 5.36 10.77
C LEU A 29 -18.58 6.24 11.93
N ARG A 30 -19.25 7.37 12.19
CA ARG A 30 -18.88 8.30 13.28
C ARG A 30 -19.06 7.71 14.68
N ASP A 31 -19.94 6.74 14.84
CA ASP A 31 -20.31 6.12 16.12
C ASP A 31 -19.70 4.72 16.29
N ALA A 32 -18.97 4.25 15.27
CA ALA A 32 -18.39 2.93 15.23
C ALA A 32 -17.06 2.83 15.99
N ASP A 33 -16.78 1.65 16.54
CA ASP A 33 -15.50 1.28 17.14
C ASP A 33 -14.60 0.56 16.11
N MET A 34 -15.20 -0.01 15.05
CA MET A 34 -14.51 -0.70 13.97
C MET A 34 -15.32 -0.64 12.67
N VAL A 35 -14.68 -1.03 11.58
CA VAL A 35 -15.29 -1.12 10.25
C VAL A 35 -15.28 -2.56 9.76
N VAL A 36 -16.39 -2.99 9.17
CA VAL A 36 -16.47 -4.16 8.30
C VAL A 36 -16.52 -3.64 6.87
N ALA A 37 -15.57 -4.04 6.04
CA ALA A 37 -15.46 -3.61 4.65
C ALA A 37 -15.77 -4.76 3.68
N LEU A 38 -16.76 -4.59 2.81
CA LEU A 38 -17.15 -5.56 1.79
C LEU A 38 -16.64 -5.15 0.41
N GLY A 39 -15.75 -5.93 -0.18
CA GLY A 39 -15.17 -5.61 -1.49
C GLY A 39 -13.95 -6.45 -1.81
N GLY A 40 -12.98 -5.89 -2.51
CA GLY A 40 -11.66 -6.45 -2.75
C GLY A 40 -10.56 -5.52 -2.20
N ASP A 41 -9.28 -5.84 -2.44
CA ASP A 41 -8.13 -5.08 -1.93
C ASP A 41 -8.17 -3.59 -2.31
N GLY A 42 -8.60 -3.27 -3.54
CA GLY A 42 -8.75 -1.87 -3.96
C GLY A 42 -9.74 -1.09 -3.12
N PHE A 43 -10.85 -1.72 -2.69
CA PHE A 43 -11.83 -1.10 -1.81
C PHE A 43 -11.30 -0.99 -0.37
N MET A 44 -10.53 -1.98 0.09
CA MET A 44 -9.82 -1.90 1.38
C MET A 44 -8.88 -0.70 1.40
N LEU A 45 -8.03 -0.53 0.38
CA LEU A 45 -7.12 0.62 0.27
C LEU A 45 -7.89 1.95 0.29
N GLN A 46 -8.98 2.08 -0.49
CA GLN A 46 -9.83 3.28 -0.46
C GLN A 46 -10.41 3.56 0.93
N THR A 47 -10.85 2.51 1.64
CA THR A 47 -11.35 2.61 3.01
C THR A 47 -10.28 3.16 3.95
N LEU A 48 -9.08 2.61 3.90
CA LEU A 48 -7.95 3.01 4.72
C LEU A 48 -7.50 4.45 4.40
N HIS A 49 -7.40 4.82 3.11
CA HIS A 49 -7.10 6.19 2.70
C HIS A 49 -8.15 7.20 3.17
N SER A 50 -9.44 6.84 3.11
CA SER A 50 -10.51 7.68 3.66
C SER A 50 -10.36 7.93 5.17
N MET A 51 -9.87 6.95 5.92
CA MET A 51 -9.60 7.10 7.36
C MET A 51 -8.40 8.02 7.61
N LEU A 52 -7.32 7.88 6.84
CA LEU A 52 -6.15 8.77 6.91
C LEU A 52 -6.56 10.23 6.66
N GLY A 53 -7.33 10.48 5.60
CA GLY A 53 -7.82 11.82 5.26
C GLY A 53 -8.71 12.44 6.34
N ARG A 54 -9.49 11.63 7.05
CA ARG A 54 -10.39 12.10 8.14
C ARG A 54 -9.71 12.14 9.51
N LYS A 55 -8.47 11.67 9.62
CA LYS A 55 -7.72 11.54 10.89
C LYS A 55 -8.48 10.73 11.94
N ARG A 56 -9.32 9.81 11.51
CA ARG A 56 -10.05 8.88 12.36
C ARG A 56 -9.79 7.45 11.89
N ILE A 57 -8.88 6.78 12.55
CA ILE A 57 -8.43 5.45 12.21
C ILE A 57 -9.16 4.46 13.10
N LEU A 58 -9.86 3.53 12.48
CA LEU A 58 -10.58 2.42 13.13
C LEU A 58 -9.99 1.10 12.64
N PRO A 59 -10.02 0.04 13.48
CA PRO A 59 -9.72 -1.31 13.01
C PRO A 59 -10.65 -1.72 11.87
N VAL A 60 -10.12 -2.41 10.86
CA VAL A 60 -10.89 -2.85 9.68
C VAL A 60 -10.84 -4.36 9.55
N PHE A 61 -12.03 -4.97 9.50
CA PHE A 61 -12.25 -6.36 9.14
C PHE A 61 -12.80 -6.40 7.71
N GLY A 62 -12.00 -6.78 6.74
CA GLY A 62 -12.39 -6.86 5.34
C GLY A 62 -12.92 -8.25 4.98
N MET A 63 -13.94 -8.33 4.13
CA MET A 63 -14.41 -9.60 3.53
C MET A 63 -14.36 -9.50 2.01
N ASN A 64 -13.68 -10.48 1.37
CA ASN A 64 -13.42 -10.49 -0.05
C ASN A 64 -14.63 -10.89 -0.88
N LEU A 65 -15.05 -9.99 -1.76
CA LEU A 65 -16.08 -10.21 -2.77
C LEU A 65 -15.55 -9.88 -4.19
N GLY A 66 -14.22 -9.88 -4.31
CA GLY A 66 -13.46 -9.76 -5.56
C GLY A 66 -12.82 -11.09 -5.97
N THR A 67 -11.78 -11.03 -6.79
CA THR A 67 -11.07 -12.22 -7.32
C THR A 67 -10.04 -12.76 -6.34
N VAL A 68 -9.08 -11.93 -5.93
CA VAL A 68 -8.03 -12.26 -4.95
C VAL A 68 -8.01 -11.15 -3.93
N GLY A 69 -7.84 -11.46 -2.66
CA GLY A 69 -7.85 -10.48 -1.59
C GLY A 69 -6.72 -10.75 -0.61
N PHE A 70 -5.56 -10.09 -0.75
CA PHE A 70 -4.48 -10.18 0.22
C PHE A 70 -4.81 -9.47 1.53
N LEU A 71 -5.55 -8.35 1.45
CA LEU A 71 -5.93 -7.53 2.59
C LEU A 71 -7.31 -7.89 3.17
N MET A 72 -7.94 -8.96 2.68
CA MET A 72 -9.31 -9.33 2.99
C MET A 72 -9.40 -10.74 3.55
N ASN A 73 -10.39 -11.00 4.41
CA ASN A 73 -10.80 -12.33 4.82
C ASN A 73 -11.72 -12.95 3.77
N ASP A 74 -11.92 -14.26 3.83
CA ASP A 74 -12.91 -14.92 2.99
C ASP A 74 -14.32 -14.45 3.35
N TRP A 75 -15.17 -14.30 2.32
CA TRP A 75 -16.57 -14.03 2.51
C TRP A 75 -17.27 -15.19 3.23
N ARG A 76 -17.89 -14.89 4.37
CA ARG A 76 -18.82 -15.78 5.09
C ARG A 76 -19.88 -14.90 5.72
N GLU A 77 -21.14 -15.32 5.62
CA GLU A 77 -22.29 -14.61 6.19
C GLU A 77 -22.45 -14.88 7.68
N ASP A 78 -22.15 -16.10 8.11
CA ASP A 78 -22.35 -16.60 9.45
C ASP A 78 -21.20 -16.26 10.41
N SER A 79 -21.50 -16.33 11.68
CA SER A 79 -20.51 -16.26 12.77
C SER A 79 -19.65 -14.99 12.81
N LEU A 80 -20.12 -13.86 12.26
CA LEU A 80 -19.34 -12.62 12.19
C LEU A 80 -18.86 -12.14 13.56
N ASP A 81 -19.69 -12.26 14.61
CA ASP A 81 -19.33 -11.86 15.96
C ASP A 81 -18.19 -12.70 16.53
N ASP A 82 -18.26 -14.02 16.34
CA ASP A 82 -17.24 -14.95 16.81
C ASP A 82 -15.92 -14.76 16.03
N ARG A 83 -16.02 -14.55 14.73
CA ARG A 83 -14.87 -14.26 13.87
C ARG A 83 -14.14 -13.00 14.32
N ILE A 84 -14.88 -11.89 14.49
CA ILE A 84 -14.31 -10.63 14.97
C ILE A 84 -13.67 -10.78 16.34
N ALA A 85 -14.31 -11.53 17.26
CA ALA A 85 -13.77 -11.75 18.60
C ALA A 85 -12.46 -12.56 18.62
N GLN A 86 -12.21 -13.37 17.60
CA GLN A 86 -11.03 -14.24 17.49
C GLN A 86 -9.94 -13.70 16.53
N THR A 87 -10.15 -12.52 15.92
CA THR A 87 -9.22 -11.97 14.93
C THR A 87 -7.81 -11.77 15.47
N LYS A 88 -6.84 -11.98 14.58
CA LYS A 88 -5.48 -11.44 14.72
C LYS A 88 -5.43 -10.06 14.10
N SER A 89 -4.83 -9.11 14.81
CA SER A 89 -4.69 -7.73 14.34
C SER A 89 -3.26 -7.46 13.89
N PHE A 90 -3.11 -6.87 12.69
CA PHE A 90 -1.83 -6.44 12.14
C PHE A 90 -1.80 -4.92 12.06
N GLN A 91 -0.65 -4.34 12.45
CA GLN A 91 -0.43 -2.90 12.40
C GLN A 91 0.37 -2.55 11.16
N VAL A 92 -0.15 -1.62 10.37
CA VAL A 92 0.48 -1.12 9.15
C VAL A 92 0.78 0.36 9.30
N SER A 93 2.04 0.74 9.07
CA SER A 93 2.44 2.15 8.96
C SER A 93 2.46 2.54 7.48
N PRO A 94 1.74 3.60 7.07
CA PRO A 94 1.82 4.07 5.69
C PRO A 94 3.17 4.72 5.41
N LEU A 95 3.56 4.76 4.14
CA LEU A 95 4.60 5.66 3.67
C LEU A 95 4.05 7.09 3.58
N ARG A 96 4.93 8.05 3.75
CA ARG A 96 4.71 9.45 3.40
C ARG A 96 5.60 9.79 2.21
N MET A 97 4.97 10.09 1.09
CA MET A 97 5.61 10.68 -0.07
C MET A 97 5.58 12.20 0.03
N GLU A 98 6.70 12.85 -0.26
CA GLU A 98 6.79 14.28 -0.53
C GLU A 98 7.44 14.45 -1.91
N ALA A 99 6.67 14.94 -2.87
CA ALA A 99 7.10 15.13 -4.24
C ALA A 99 7.22 16.63 -4.55
N GLU A 100 8.36 17.04 -5.08
CA GLU A 100 8.63 18.37 -5.61
C GLU A 100 8.60 18.29 -7.14
N THR A 101 7.74 19.07 -7.78
CA THR A 101 7.66 19.17 -9.24
C THR A 101 8.77 20.05 -9.80
N ILE A 102 8.97 20.02 -11.13
CA ILE A 102 9.92 20.90 -11.82
C ILE A 102 9.59 22.40 -11.64
N ASP A 103 8.33 22.73 -11.40
CA ASP A 103 7.85 24.09 -11.13
C ASP A 103 8.00 24.52 -9.65
N GLY A 104 8.48 23.61 -8.80
CA GLY A 104 8.70 23.87 -7.38
C GLY A 104 7.45 23.67 -6.50
N GLU A 105 6.36 23.11 -7.01
CA GLU A 105 5.21 22.72 -6.21
C GLU A 105 5.57 21.51 -5.34
N ILE A 106 5.21 21.53 -4.07
CA ILE A 106 5.42 20.42 -3.13
C ILE A 106 4.07 19.78 -2.80
N VAL A 107 3.95 18.50 -3.11
CA VAL A 107 2.76 17.69 -2.84
C VAL A 107 3.12 16.56 -1.88
N THR A 108 2.34 16.40 -0.82
CA THR A 108 2.50 15.29 0.15
C THR A 108 1.33 14.32 0.03
N SER A 109 1.62 13.02 -0.03
CA SER A 109 0.60 11.97 -0.09
C SER A 109 1.00 10.74 0.73
N PRO A 110 0.07 10.09 1.45
CA PRO A 110 0.30 8.80 2.07
C PRO A 110 0.21 7.68 1.04
N ALA A 111 0.97 6.59 1.25
CA ALA A 111 0.80 5.34 0.54
C ALA A 111 0.80 4.16 1.53
N ILE A 112 -0.10 3.22 1.34
CA ILE A 112 -0.25 2.03 2.17
C ILE A 112 0.57 0.88 1.58
N ASN A 113 0.52 0.71 0.26
CA ASN A 113 1.31 -0.29 -0.45
C ASN A 113 2.70 0.24 -0.83
N GLU A 114 2.75 1.19 -1.77
CA GLU A 114 4.02 1.67 -2.29
C GLU A 114 3.96 3.11 -2.81
N VAL A 115 5.14 3.71 -2.88
CA VAL A 115 5.42 4.89 -3.69
C VAL A 115 6.26 4.46 -4.88
N SER A 116 5.78 4.72 -6.10
CA SER A 116 6.51 4.41 -7.33
C SER A 116 6.82 5.66 -8.15
N LEU A 117 7.99 5.68 -8.79
CA LEU A 117 8.38 6.66 -9.78
C LEU A 117 8.40 5.97 -11.14
N LEU A 118 7.74 6.55 -12.14
CA LEU A 118 7.60 5.97 -13.48
C LEU A 118 7.92 7.02 -14.55
N ARG A 119 8.64 6.61 -15.59
CA ARG A 119 8.86 7.47 -16.75
C ARG A 119 7.56 7.80 -17.46
N GLU A 120 7.37 9.04 -17.85
CA GLU A 120 6.16 9.49 -18.58
C GLU A 120 6.34 9.40 -20.11
N ALA A 121 7.57 9.26 -20.57
CA ALA A 121 7.91 9.23 -21.99
C ALA A 121 8.51 7.88 -22.41
N ARG A 122 8.80 7.75 -23.72
CA ARG A 122 9.47 6.55 -24.25
C ARG A 122 10.94 6.43 -23.82
N GLN A 123 11.57 7.53 -23.43
CA GLN A 123 12.92 7.52 -22.90
C GLN A 123 12.93 6.95 -21.48
N THR A 124 14.01 6.24 -21.12
CA THR A 124 14.19 5.74 -19.76
C THR A 124 14.26 6.88 -18.75
N ALA A 125 13.75 6.67 -17.55
CA ALA A 125 14.05 7.52 -16.41
C ALA A 125 15.55 7.43 -16.07
N LYS A 126 16.10 8.50 -15.53
CA LYS A 126 17.41 8.56 -14.91
C LYS A 126 17.24 9.13 -13.52
N LEU A 127 17.57 8.35 -12.53
CA LEU A 127 17.32 8.66 -11.12
C LEU A 127 18.62 8.55 -10.32
N GLU A 128 18.89 9.56 -9.50
CA GLU A 128 19.84 9.45 -8.40
C GLU A 128 19.09 8.98 -7.16
N ILE A 129 19.69 8.08 -6.40
CA ILE A 129 19.10 7.56 -5.16
C ILE A 129 19.99 7.95 -3.99
N ASP A 130 19.37 8.59 -3.00
CA ASP A 130 19.96 8.88 -1.69
C ASP A 130 19.24 8.08 -0.60
N VAL A 131 20.00 7.60 0.37
CA VAL A 131 19.46 6.96 1.57
C VAL A 131 20.11 7.62 2.79
N ASN A 132 19.28 8.21 3.64
CA ASN A 132 19.67 8.90 4.86
C ASN A 132 20.71 10.03 4.63
N GLY A 133 20.56 10.82 3.56
CA GLY A 133 21.45 11.93 3.21
C GLY A 133 22.75 11.50 2.53
N ARG A 134 22.85 10.25 2.08
CA ARG A 134 24.01 9.74 1.36
C ARG A 134 23.59 9.20 0.00
N VAL A 135 24.16 9.72 -1.06
CA VAL A 135 23.98 9.19 -2.41
C VAL A 135 24.56 7.77 -2.46
N VAL A 136 23.67 6.78 -2.66
CA VAL A 136 24.01 5.36 -2.77
C VAL A 136 24.05 4.89 -4.22
N MET A 137 23.40 5.63 -5.12
CA MET A 137 23.43 5.38 -6.56
C MET A 137 23.36 6.71 -7.32
N GLU A 138 24.41 7.05 -8.04
CA GLU A 138 24.51 8.31 -8.78
C GLU A 138 23.58 8.35 -10.01
N GLU A 139 23.41 7.22 -10.70
CA GLU A 139 22.50 7.11 -11.85
C GLU A 139 21.90 5.70 -11.95
N LEU A 140 20.58 5.59 -11.76
CA LEU A 140 19.77 4.44 -12.14
C LEU A 140 19.05 4.76 -13.45
N VAL A 141 19.32 3.99 -14.51
CA VAL A 141 18.61 4.07 -15.80
C VAL A 141 17.59 2.95 -15.87
N CYS A 142 16.29 3.28 -15.89
CA CYS A 142 15.21 2.31 -15.72
C CYS A 142 13.90 2.80 -16.34
N ASP A 143 12.84 1.99 -16.25
CA ASP A 143 11.48 2.46 -16.48
C ASP A 143 10.90 3.15 -15.23
N GLY A 144 11.39 2.79 -14.06
CA GLY A 144 11.00 3.35 -12.79
C GLY A 144 11.68 2.70 -11.60
N VAL A 145 11.26 3.10 -10.42
CA VAL A 145 11.68 2.54 -9.13
C VAL A 145 10.51 2.66 -8.15
N LEU A 146 10.42 1.78 -7.18
CA LEU A 146 9.40 1.88 -6.13
C LEU A 146 9.98 1.59 -4.73
N VAL A 147 9.29 2.13 -3.74
CA VAL A 147 9.49 1.82 -2.32
C VAL A 147 8.19 1.22 -1.81
N ALA A 148 8.24 -0.02 -1.33
CA ALA A 148 7.07 -0.72 -0.83
C ALA A 148 7.17 -0.99 0.67
N THR A 149 6.02 -0.95 1.34
CA THR A 149 5.82 -1.44 2.70
C THR A 149 5.79 -2.98 2.71
N PRO A 150 5.86 -3.63 3.88
CA PRO A 150 5.60 -5.06 3.98
C PRO A 150 4.27 -5.48 3.35
N VAL A 151 3.19 -4.72 3.58
CA VAL A 151 1.86 -4.96 2.98
C VAL A 151 1.91 -4.84 1.46
N GLY A 152 2.54 -3.79 0.93
CA GLY A 152 2.68 -3.56 -0.50
C GLY A 152 3.69 -4.49 -1.18
N SER A 153 4.45 -5.27 -0.41
CA SER A 153 5.48 -6.16 -0.97
C SER A 153 4.91 -7.23 -1.90
N THR A 154 3.64 -7.62 -1.71
CA THR A 154 2.89 -8.57 -2.55
C THR A 154 2.09 -7.90 -3.68
N ALA A 155 2.09 -6.55 -3.77
CA ALA A 155 1.40 -5.78 -4.80
C ALA A 155 2.33 -5.47 -6.00
N TYR A 156 2.48 -4.21 -6.37
CA TYR A 156 3.31 -3.83 -7.53
C TYR A 156 4.78 -4.22 -7.34
N ASN A 157 5.27 -4.21 -6.11
CA ASN A 157 6.62 -4.68 -5.78
C ASN A 157 6.87 -6.11 -6.27
N LEU A 158 5.92 -7.04 -6.04
CA LEU A 158 6.04 -8.42 -6.51
C LEU A 158 6.07 -8.49 -8.05
N SER A 159 5.20 -7.74 -8.72
CA SER A 159 5.18 -7.63 -10.19
C SER A 159 6.49 -7.08 -10.75
N ALA A 160 7.16 -6.20 -10.00
CA ALA A 160 8.50 -5.69 -10.32
C ALA A 160 9.63 -6.65 -9.90
N GLN A 161 9.31 -7.85 -9.45
CA GLN A 161 10.27 -8.87 -8.96
C GLN A 161 11.02 -8.42 -7.69
N GLY A 162 10.41 -7.58 -6.88
CA GLY A 162 10.93 -7.21 -5.57
C GLY A 162 10.73 -8.32 -4.53
N PRO A 163 11.43 -8.22 -3.39
CA PRO A 163 11.30 -9.20 -2.31
C PRO A 163 9.95 -9.09 -1.63
N ILE A 164 9.38 -10.22 -1.23
CA ILE A 164 8.25 -10.27 -0.30
C ILE A 164 8.79 -10.08 1.12
N LEU A 165 8.19 -9.14 1.85
CA LEU A 165 8.58 -8.81 3.22
C LEU A 165 7.57 -9.40 4.22
N PRO A 166 8.03 -9.97 5.36
CA PRO A 166 7.13 -10.32 6.46
C PRO A 166 6.36 -9.08 6.94
N LEU A 167 5.07 -9.24 7.25
CA LEU A 167 4.18 -8.11 7.56
C LEU A 167 4.58 -7.28 8.77
N ASP A 168 5.08 -7.94 9.79
CA ASP A 168 5.51 -7.35 11.06
C ASP A 168 6.97 -6.88 11.03
N SER A 169 7.65 -7.02 9.88
CA SER A 169 9.04 -6.61 9.76
C SER A 169 9.18 -5.08 9.67
N PRO A 170 10.14 -4.47 10.39
CA PRO A 170 10.44 -3.04 10.27
C PRO A 170 11.32 -2.77 9.04
N LEU A 171 10.84 -3.16 7.87
CA LEU A 171 11.59 -3.13 6.60
C LEU A 171 10.80 -2.44 5.49
N LEU A 172 11.54 -1.91 4.51
CA LEU A 172 11.02 -1.41 3.23
C LEU A 172 11.74 -2.12 2.09
N ALA A 173 11.02 -2.39 1.00
CA ALA A 173 11.61 -2.85 -0.24
C ALA A 173 11.83 -1.66 -1.19
N LEU A 174 13.07 -1.47 -1.64
CA LEU A 174 13.42 -0.53 -2.70
C LEU A 174 13.69 -1.34 -3.97
N THR A 175 12.81 -1.27 -4.96
CA THR A 175 12.80 -2.17 -6.12
C THR A 175 12.83 -1.39 -7.43
N PRO A 176 13.79 -1.64 -8.33
CA PRO A 176 13.80 -1.04 -9.66
C PRO A 176 12.79 -1.70 -10.60
N ILE A 177 12.22 -0.91 -11.50
CA ILE A 177 11.32 -1.38 -12.55
C ILE A 177 12.08 -1.39 -13.87
N SER A 178 12.30 -2.56 -14.45
CA SER A 178 13.03 -2.77 -15.70
C SER A 178 14.37 -2.03 -15.75
N PRO A 179 15.32 -2.26 -14.83
CA PRO A 179 16.58 -1.52 -14.79
C PRO A 179 17.46 -1.84 -16.00
N PHE A 180 17.90 -0.80 -16.72
CA PHE A 180 18.83 -0.91 -17.82
C PHE A 180 20.30 -0.78 -17.37
N ARG A 181 20.55 0.12 -16.40
CA ARG A 181 21.86 0.30 -15.75
C ARG A 181 21.64 0.70 -14.29
N PRO A 182 22.26 0.06 -13.29
CA PRO A 182 23.03 -1.20 -13.41
C PRO A 182 22.09 -2.41 -13.65
N ARG A 183 22.37 -3.24 -14.67
CA ARG A 183 21.48 -4.37 -15.06
C ARG A 183 21.30 -5.47 -14.02
N ARG A 184 22.24 -5.62 -13.11
CA ARG A 184 22.23 -6.68 -12.09
C ARG A 184 21.70 -6.21 -10.74
N TRP A 185 21.41 -4.92 -10.62
CA TRP A 185 20.85 -4.42 -9.38
C TRP A 185 19.39 -4.86 -9.26
N ARG A 186 19.08 -5.54 -8.17
CA ARG A 186 17.76 -6.11 -7.90
C ARG A 186 16.97 -5.29 -6.88
N GLY A 187 17.53 -4.19 -6.41
CA GLY A 187 16.96 -3.39 -5.33
C GLY A 187 17.70 -3.59 -4.02
N ALA A 188 17.09 -3.13 -2.95
CA ALA A 188 17.61 -3.21 -1.60
C ALA A 188 16.47 -3.41 -0.60
N ILE A 189 16.76 -4.07 0.51
CA ILE A 189 15.89 -4.09 1.69
C ILE A 189 16.48 -3.08 2.67
N LEU A 190 15.67 -2.15 3.13
CA LEU A 190 16.06 -1.05 4.01
C LEU A 190 15.26 -1.10 5.31
N PRO A 191 15.81 -0.58 6.43
CA PRO A 191 15.02 -0.36 7.64
C PRO A 191 13.86 0.61 7.38
N ASP A 192 12.74 0.44 8.08
CA ASP A 192 11.55 1.28 7.92
C ASP A 192 11.76 2.75 8.35
N ASN A 193 12.78 3.03 9.17
CA ASN A 193 13.17 4.37 9.57
C ASN A 193 14.09 5.07 8.55
N ALA A 194 14.38 4.45 7.41
CA ALA A 194 15.18 5.07 6.36
C ALA A 194 14.41 6.21 5.68
N THR A 195 15.13 7.30 5.37
CA THR A 195 14.68 8.33 4.45
C THR A 195 15.25 8.02 3.08
N ILE A 196 14.40 7.77 2.09
CA ILE A 196 14.79 7.44 0.71
C ILE A 196 14.45 8.64 -0.17
N GLN A 197 15.44 9.17 -0.88
CA GLN A 197 15.21 10.30 -1.79
C GLN A 197 15.60 9.92 -3.22
N PHE A 198 14.80 10.38 -4.15
CA PHE A 198 15.02 10.26 -5.57
C PHE A 198 15.17 11.65 -6.17
N ARG A 199 16.19 11.87 -6.97
CA ARG A 199 16.35 13.07 -7.81
C ARG A 199 16.26 12.65 -9.27
N VAL A 200 15.36 13.28 -10.01
CA VAL A 200 15.22 13.04 -11.45
C VAL A 200 16.34 13.77 -12.18
N LEU A 201 17.14 13.03 -12.93
CA LEU A 201 18.20 13.56 -13.77
C LEU A 201 17.65 13.86 -15.17
N ASP A 202 17.98 15.02 -15.73
CA ASP A 202 17.49 15.49 -17.04
C ASP A 202 15.94 15.57 -17.10
N ALA A 203 15.26 16.05 -16.07
CA ALA A 203 13.80 16.06 -15.93
C ALA A 203 13.07 16.63 -17.16
N ASP A 204 13.55 17.72 -17.76
CA ASP A 204 12.98 18.32 -18.97
C ASP A 204 12.93 17.36 -20.18
N LYS A 205 13.88 16.43 -20.27
CA LYS A 205 13.97 15.46 -21.37
C LYS A 205 13.38 14.11 -21.00
N ARG A 206 13.32 13.80 -19.72
CA ARG A 206 12.96 12.51 -19.15
C ARG A 206 11.97 12.70 -18.02
N PRO A 207 10.76 13.20 -18.33
CA PRO A 207 9.77 13.45 -17.29
C PRO A 207 9.41 12.16 -16.57
N VAL A 208 9.20 12.29 -15.27
CA VAL A 208 8.88 11.19 -14.35
C VAL A 208 7.68 11.60 -13.52
N SER A 209 6.72 10.70 -13.37
CA SER A 209 5.64 10.82 -12.40
C SER A 209 5.96 10.04 -11.14
N ALA A 210 5.48 10.53 -10.00
CA ALA A 210 5.46 9.82 -8.72
C ALA A 210 4.03 9.42 -8.38
N VAL A 211 3.83 8.20 -7.91
CA VAL A 211 2.53 7.65 -7.57
C VAL A 211 2.56 7.11 -6.15
N ALA A 212 1.69 7.61 -5.29
CA ALA A 212 1.45 7.09 -3.96
C ALA A 212 0.13 6.30 -3.98
N ASP A 213 0.20 4.97 -4.01
CA ASP A 213 -0.92 4.06 -4.27
C ASP A 213 -1.71 4.43 -5.54
N GLN A 214 -2.68 5.35 -5.43
CA GLN A 214 -3.55 5.78 -6.52
C GLN A 214 -3.37 7.26 -6.91
N GLN A 215 -2.58 8.04 -6.15
CA GLN A 215 -2.38 9.46 -6.39
C GLN A 215 -1.13 9.70 -7.21
N GLU A 216 -1.30 10.11 -8.46
CA GLU A 216 -0.22 10.48 -9.38
C GLU A 216 0.11 11.97 -9.27
N ILE A 217 1.42 12.29 -9.21
CA ILE A 217 1.99 13.64 -9.36
C ILE A 217 2.97 13.59 -10.53
N ARG A 218 2.75 14.42 -11.53
CA ARG A 218 3.54 14.43 -12.76
C ARG A 218 4.69 15.44 -12.69
N ASP A 219 5.63 15.30 -13.63
CA ASP A 219 6.77 16.21 -13.82
C ASP A 219 7.55 16.45 -12.51
N VAL A 220 7.85 15.37 -11.76
CA VAL A 220 8.57 15.51 -10.50
C VAL A 220 10.08 15.71 -10.73
N ALA A 221 10.68 16.63 -9.96
CA ALA A 221 12.11 16.85 -9.89
C ALA A 221 12.77 16.05 -8.76
N ARG A 222 12.09 15.93 -7.62
CA ARG A 222 12.56 15.22 -6.44
C ARG A 222 11.40 14.54 -5.71
N VAL A 223 11.65 13.36 -5.15
CA VAL A 223 10.69 12.65 -4.30
C VAL A 223 11.39 12.15 -3.05
N SER A 224 10.82 12.42 -1.89
CA SER A 224 11.25 11.87 -0.61
C SER A 224 10.21 10.88 -0.10
N VAL A 225 10.64 9.71 0.36
CA VAL A 225 9.79 8.66 0.91
C VAL A 225 10.28 8.29 2.31
N THR A 226 9.37 8.33 3.27
CA THR A 226 9.61 7.93 4.67
C THR A 226 8.43 7.11 5.18
N SER A 227 8.62 6.26 6.19
CA SER A 227 7.51 5.66 6.91
C SER A 227 6.90 6.65 7.89
N ASP A 228 5.57 6.78 7.90
CA ASP A 228 4.84 7.48 8.95
C ASP A 228 4.58 6.54 10.13
N THR A 229 5.56 6.42 11.02
CA THR A 229 5.46 5.56 12.21
C THR A 229 4.51 6.12 13.29
N SER A 230 4.05 7.38 13.15
CA SER A 230 3.07 7.98 14.06
C SER A 230 1.63 7.53 13.77
N THR A 231 1.38 7.06 12.56
CA THR A 231 0.09 6.56 12.10
C THR A 231 0.10 5.03 12.05
N ARG A 232 -0.91 4.41 12.66
CA ARG A 232 -1.08 2.95 12.67
C ARG A 232 -2.45 2.58 12.14
N LEU A 233 -2.48 1.89 11.01
CA LEU A 233 -3.67 1.26 10.46
C LEU A 233 -3.78 -0.14 11.02
N THR A 234 -4.98 -0.56 11.45
CA THR A 234 -5.20 -1.89 12.02
C THR A 234 -6.04 -2.72 11.07
N LEU A 235 -5.47 -3.79 10.54
CA LEU A 235 -6.15 -4.82 9.75
C LEU A 235 -6.44 -6.02 10.63
N MET A 236 -7.68 -6.54 10.54
CA MET A 236 -8.15 -7.67 11.34
C MET A 236 -8.37 -8.88 10.44
N PHE A 237 -7.75 -10.01 10.78
CA PHE A 237 -7.84 -11.25 10.01
C PHE A 237 -8.33 -12.41 10.85
N ASP A 238 -9.08 -13.30 10.22
CA ASP A 238 -9.45 -14.59 10.80
C ASP A 238 -8.20 -15.38 11.20
N PRO A 239 -8.25 -16.14 12.32
CA PRO A 239 -7.08 -16.91 12.81
C PRO A 239 -6.54 -17.91 11.80
N GLU A 240 -7.44 -18.52 10.99
CA GLU A 240 -7.11 -19.53 9.98
C GLU A 240 -6.56 -18.92 8.67
N HIS A 241 -6.71 -17.61 8.50
CA HIS A 241 -6.31 -16.88 7.29
C HIS A 241 -5.32 -15.78 7.65
N ALA A 242 -4.41 -16.08 8.60
CA ALA A 242 -3.37 -15.14 8.99
C ALA A 242 -2.62 -14.69 7.72
N LEU A 243 -2.55 -13.38 7.52
CA LEU A 243 -1.89 -12.76 6.36
C LEU A 243 -0.44 -13.24 6.22
N ASP A 244 0.22 -13.60 7.33
CA ASP A 244 1.56 -14.20 7.35
C ASP A 244 1.62 -15.51 6.57
N ASP A 245 0.62 -16.39 6.73
CA ASP A 245 0.56 -17.68 6.02
C ASP A 245 0.34 -17.46 4.51
N ARG A 246 -0.49 -16.48 4.12
CA ARG A 246 -0.71 -16.13 2.70
C ARG A 246 0.57 -15.56 2.08
N ILE A 247 1.25 -14.66 2.76
CA ILE A 247 2.54 -14.09 2.32
C ILE A 247 3.59 -15.20 2.23
N ALA A 248 3.62 -16.12 3.20
CA ALA A 248 4.53 -17.27 3.13
C ALA A 248 4.23 -18.16 1.91
N MET A 249 2.96 -18.47 1.66
CA MET A 249 2.55 -19.27 0.49
C MET A 249 2.88 -18.61 -0.84
N GLU A 250 2.71 -17.27 -0.94
CA GLU A 250 3.02 -16.51 -2.16
C GLU A 250 4.52 -16.59 -2.53
N GLN A 251 5.41 -16.71 -1.53
CA GLN A 251 6.85 -16.89 -1.79
C GLN A 251 7.18 -18.22 -2.48
N PHE A 252 6.29 -19.22 -2.41
CA PHE A 252 6.46 -20.53 -3.01
C PHE A 252 5.52 -20.75 -4.20
N ALA A 253 4.68 -19.80 -4.54
CA ALA A 253 3.85 -19.85 -5.75
C ALA A 253 4.73 -19.69 -6.99
N VAL A 254 4.69 -20.66 -7.91
CA VAL A 254 5.50 -20.73 -9.15
C VAL A 254 4.61 -20.47 -10.35
#